data_7615bb18676410b31a215a6620a5ccd4
#
_entry.id   7615bb18676410b31a215a6620a5ccd4
#
_cell.length_a   1.000
_cell.length_b   1.000
_cell.length_c   1.000
_cell.angle_alpha   90.00
_cell.angle_beta   90.00
_cell.angle_gamma   90.00
#
_symmetry.space_group_name_H-M   'P 1'
#
loop_
_entity.id
_entity.type
_entity.pdbx_description
1 polymer ?
#
loop_
_entity_poly.entity_id
_entity_poly.type
_entity_poly.pdbx_seq_one_letter_code
_entity_poly.pdbx_strand_id
1 'polypeptide(L)'
;MLSGGNKRKLSVCIALCGGSKFVLLDEPTSGLDLGARRNIWDMLKSFKRDKIVILTTHYMDEADVLGDRIGIMAKGQLMCLGSSLFLKNRFGAGYKLTMVKRENELAKGIDAFLDVYFTGIEKHSEIRDEVNYVIPRD
;
A
#
# COMPACT_ATOMS: atom_id res chain seq x y z
N MET A 1 -20.95 5.13 25.87
CA MET A 1 -20.66 5.91 24.65
C MET A 1 -19.70 5.12 23.79
N LEU A 2 -19.96 4.91 22.50
CA LEU A 2 -19.04 4.16 21.62
C LEU A 2 -17.78 4.98 21.35
N SER A 3 -16.61 4.31 21.33
CA SER A 3 -15.36 4.92 20.88
C SER A 3 -15.44 5.32 19.38
N GLY A 4 -14.61 6.25 18.93
CA GLY A 4 -14.58 6.68 17.54
C GLY A 4 -14.39 5.51 16.57
N GLY A 5 -13.49 4.58 16.89
CA GLY A 5 -13.26 3.36 16.12
C GLY A 5 -14.49 2.45 16.05
N ASN A 6 -15.22 2.28 17.15
CA ASN A 6 -16.43 1.47 17.15
C ASN A 6 -17.58 2.12 16.36
N LYS A 7 -17.68 3.45 16.39
CA LYS A 7 -18.62 4.18 15.52
C LYS A 7 -18.32 3.94 14.05
N ARG A 8 -17.03 3.98 13.67
CA ARG A 8 -16.60 3.74 12.29
C ARG A 8 -16.90 2.30 11.84
N LYS A 9 -16.57 1.32 12.67
CA LYS A 9 -16.93 -0.09 12.40
C LYS A 9 -18.44 -0.27 12.24
N LEU A 10 -19.25 0.33 13.10
CA LEU A 10 -20.70 0.29 13.00
C LEU A 10 -21.20 0.91 11.69
N SER A 11 -20.65 2.06 11.28
CA SER A 11 -21.00 2.72 10.01
C SER A 11 -20.71 1.82 8.80
N VAL A 12 -19.56 1.14 8.78
CA VAL A 12 -19.22 0.17 7.72
C VAL A 12 -20.18 -1.03 7.74
N CYS A 13 -20.48 -1.57 8.93
CA CYS A 13 -21.47 -2.65 9.07
C CYS A 13 -22.85 -2.26 8.52
N ILE A 14 -23.32 -1.04 8.82
CA ILE A 14 -24.60 -0.54 8.31
C ILE A 14 -24.58 -0.48 6.77
N ALA A 15 -23.50 0.03 6.17
CA ALA A 15 -23.37 0.10 4.72
C ALA A 15 -23.36 -1.29 4.05
N LEU A 16 -22.86 -2.32 4.73
CA LEU A 16 -22.79 -3.69 4.23
C LEU A 16 -24.08 -4.48 4.46
N CYS A 17 -24.90 -4.08 5.43
CA CYS A 17 -26.22 -4.68 5.70
C CYS A 17 -27.22 -4.34 4.58
N GLY A 18 -28.27 -5.14 4.44
CA GLY A 18 -29.43 -4.77 3.62
C GLY A 18 -29.38 -5.18 2.16
N GLY A 19 -28.53 -6.08 1.73
CA GLY A 19 -28.59 -6.67 0.38
C GLY A 19 -28.23 -5.74 -0.78
N SER A 20 -27.71 -4.52 -0.50
CA SER A 20 -27.24 -3.60 -1.54
C SER A 20 -26.10 -4.23 -2.35
N LYS A 21 -26.23 -4.16 -3.69
CA LYS A 21 -25.17 -4.60 -4.61
C LYS A 21 -24.07 -3.57 -4.79
N PHE A 22 -24.34 -2.31 -4.50
CA PHE A 22 -23.39 -1.19 -4.59
C PHE A 22 -23.16 -0.59 -3.22
N VAL A 23 -21.91 -0.49 -2.81
CA VAL A 23 -21.51 0.10 -1.53
C VAL A 23 -20.44 1.14 -1.79
N LEU A 24 -20.65 2.34 -1.25
CA LEU A 24 -19.71 3.45 -1.31
C LEU A 24 -19.15 3.70 0.08
N LEU A 25 -17.83 3.69 0.21
CA LEU A 25 -17.13 3.89 1.47
C LEU A 25 -16.10 5.01 1.29
N ASP A 26 -16.32 6.09 2.01
CA ASP A 26 -15.40 7.23 2.00
C ASP A 26 -14.48 7.15 3.22
N GLU A 27 -13.19 6.87 2.96
CA GLU A 27 -12.13 6.70 3.94
C GLU A 27 -12.53 5.84 5.16
N PRO A 28 -12.99 4.59 4.99
CA PRO A 28 -13.63 3.81 6.05
C PRO A 28 -12.71 3.49 7.24
N THR A 29 -11.40 3.56 7.06
CA THR A 29 -10.42 3.24 8.10
C THR A 29 -9.66 4.47 8.61
N SER A 30 -10.02 5.66 8.17
CA SER A 30 -9.36 6.90 8.62
C SER A 30 -9.47 7.09 10.13
N GLY A 31 -8.35 7.44 10.77
CA GLY A 31 -8.28 7.65 12.21
C GLY A 31 -8.28 6.38 13.07
N LEU A 32 -8.17 5.20 12.47
CA LEU A 32 -8.05 3.93 13.18
C LEU A 32 -6.59 3.50 13.34
N ASP A 33 -6.31 2.80 14.44
CA ASP A 33 -5.06 2.07 14.61
C ASP A 33 -4.94 0.90 13.61
N LEU A 34 -3.73 0.40 13.42
CA LEU A 34 -3.44 -0.64 12.43
C LEU A 34 -4.22 -1.95 12.67
N GLY A 35 -4.46 -2.33 13.94
CA GLY A 35 -5.22 -3.53 14.28
C GLY A 35 -6.69 -3.38 13.91
N ALA A 36 -7.30 -2.23 14.24
CA ALA A 36 -8.67 -1.93 13.88
C ALA A 36 -8.87 -1.83 12.37
N ARG A 37 -7.89 -1.27 11.62
CA ARG A 37 -7.90 -1.21 10.14
C ARG A 37 -7.93 -2.62 9.54
N ARG A 38 -7.04 -3.51 9.97
CA ARG A 38 -7.00 -4.91 9.50
C ARG A 38 -8.33 -5.63 9.71
N ASN A 39 -8.97 -5.45 10.85
CA ASN A 39 -10.28 -6.04 11.12
C ASN A 39 -11.36 -5.58 10.10
N ILE A 40 -11.35 -4.29 9.72
CA ILE A 40 -12.26 -3.78 8.68
C ILE A 40 -11.89 -4.35 7.31
N TRP A 41 -10.62 -4.47 6.96
CA TRP A 41 -10.18 -5.08 5.70
C TRP A 41 -10.65 -6.53 5.56
N ASP A 42 -10.50 -7.32 6.61
CA ASP A 42 -10.95 -8.72 6.61
C ASP A 42 -12.47 -8.81 6.45
N MET A 43 -13.20 -7.96 7.13
CA MET A 43 -14.64 -7.84 6.96
C MET A 43 -15.00 -7.46 5.51
N LEU A 44 -14.40 -6.41 4.94
CA LEU A 44 -14.66 -5.97 3.57
C LEU A 44 -14.33 -7.08 2.55
N LYS A 45 -13.22 -7.79 2.72
CA LYS A 45 -12.88 -8.94 1.87
C LYS A 45 -13.94 -10.04 1.89
N SER A 46 -14.53 -10.31 3.04
CA SER A 46 -15.58 -11.33 3.15
C SER A 46 -16.89 -10.95 2.45
N PHE A 47 -17.20 -9.65 2.40
CA PHE A 47 -18.44 -9.13 1.81
C PHE A 47 -18.36 -8.77 0.32
N LYS A 48 -17.14 -8.59 -0.23
CA LYS A 48 -16.98 -8.08 -1.60
C LYS A 48 -17.37 -9.08 -2.70
N ARG A 49 -17.56 -10.37 -2.40
CA ARG A 49 -17.81 -11.41 -3.42
C ARG A 49 -19.03 -11.14 -4.27
N ASP A 50 -20.12 -10.64 -3.66
CA ASP A 50 -21.39 -10.43 -4.31
C ASP A 50 -21.78 -8.95 -4.43
N LYS A 51 -20.83 -8.03 -4.21
CA LYS A 51 -21.06 -6.59 -4.18
C LYS A 51 -20.00 -5.86 -4.98
N ILE A 52 -20.41 -4.72 -5.54
CA ILE A 52 -19.47 -3.72 -6.07
C ILE A 52 -19.20 -2.73 -4.94
N VAL A 53 -17.96 -2.69 -4.48
CA VAL A 53 -17.53 -1.77 -3.43
C VAL A 53 -16.63 -0.70 -4.05
N ILE A 54 -17.03 0.55 -3.96
CA ILE A 54 -16.17 1.70 -4.30
C ILE A 54 -15.70 2.31 -3.00
N LEU A 55 -14.39 2.39 -2.83
CA LEU A 55 -13.74 2.84 -1.60
C LEU A 55 -12.77 3.96 -1.96
N THR A 56 -12.83 5.06 -1.22
CA THR A 56 -11.78 6.09 -1.25
C THR A 56 -10.83 5.88 -0.08
N THR A 57 -9.55 6.11 -0.29
CA THR A 57 -8.54 6.05 0.76
C THR A 57 -7.30 6.84 0.39
N HIS A 58 -6.61 7.36 1.39
CA HIS A 58 -5.26 7.91 1.25
C HIS A 58 -4.18 6.92 1.71
N TYR A 59 -4.57 5.72 2.15
CA TYR A 59 -3.66 4.66 2.55
C TYR A 59 -3.38 3.72 1.38
N MET A 60 -2.14 3.73 0.89
CA MET A 60 -1.73 2.90 -0.25
C MET A 60 -1.81 1.40 0.06
N ASP A 61 -1.52 1.01 1.30
CA ASP A 61 -1.64 -0.37 1.78
C ASP A 61 -3.09 -0.86 1.79
N GLU A 62 -4.06 0.01 2.14
CA GLU A 62 -5.49 -0.31 2.05
C GLU A 62 -5.93 -0.55 0.60
N ALA A 63 -5.54 0.36 -0.30
CA ALA A 63 -5.83 0.21 -1.73
C ALA A 63 -5.22 -1.07 -2.30
N ASP A 64 -3.99 -1.41 -1.91
CA ASP A 64 -3.28 -2.62 -2.35
C ASP A 64 -3.94 -3.92 -1.86
N VAL A 65 -4.42 -3.93 -0.62
CA VAL A 65 -5.01 -5.11 0.03
C VAL A 65 -6.46 -5.37 -0.41
N LEU A 66 -7.24 -4.31 -0.66
CA LEU A 66 -8.67 -4.39 -0.94
C LEU A 66 -9.03 -4.25 -2.41
N GLY A 67 -8.27 -3.46 -3.17
CA GLY A 67 -8.61 -3.06 -4.51
C GLY A 67 -8.36 -4.16 -5.56
N ASP A 68 -9.40 -4.57 -6.27
CA ASP A 68 -9.25 -5.36 -7.50
C ASP A 68 -8.83 -4.44 -8.65
N ARG A 69 -9.31 -3.19 -8.64
CA ARG A 69 -8.87 -2.10 -9.50
C ARG A 69 -8.63 -0.85 -8.65
N ILE A 70 -7.55 -0.16 -8.91
CA ILE A 70 -7.12 1.04 -8.18
C ILE A 70 -7.06 2.20 -9.15
N GLY A 71 -7.77 3.28 -8.83
CA GLY A 71 -7.70 4.55 -9.53
C GLY A 71 -6.92 5.56 -8.70
N ILE A 72 -5.90 6.19 -9.29
CA ILE A 72 -5.16 7.28 -8.65
C ILE A 72 -5.71 8.60 -9.12
N MET A 73 -6.19 9.41 -8.17
CA MET A 73 -6.74 10.74 -8.41
C MET A 73 -5.75 11.82 -8.03
N ALA A 74 -5.58 12.82 -8.87
CA ALA A 74 -4.82 14.03 -8.55
C ALA A 74 -5.51 15.26 -9.16
N LYS A 75 -5.60 16.34 -8.41
CA LYS A 75 -6.22 17.60 -8.85
C LYS A 75 -7.61 17.42 -9.46
N GLY A 76 -8.42 16.52 -8.90
CA GLY A 76 -9.78 16.21 -9.39
C GLY A 76 -9.84 15.37 -10.67
N GLN A 77 -8.71 14.85 -11.17
CA GLN A 77 -8.65 14.05 -12.39
C GLN A 77 -8.16 12.65 -12.08
N LEU A 78 -8.68 11.66 -12.82
CA LEU A 78 -8.19 10.28 -12.78
C LEU A 78 -6.91 10.18 -13.61
N MET A 79 -5.77 10.02 -12.93
CA MET A 79 -4.45 9.96 -13.54
C MET A 79 -4.13 8.59 -14.11
N CYS A 80 -4.51 7.54 -13.41
CA CYS A 80 -4.32 6.17 -13.88
C CYS A 80 -5.32 5.23 -13.21
N LEU A 81 -5.56 4.07 -13.86
CA LEU A 81 -6.48 3.05 -13.40
C LEU A 81 -5.94 1.67 -13.79
N GLY A 82 -5.86 0.76 -12.85
CA GLY A 82 -5.38 -0.60 -13.11
C GLY A 82 -5.43 -1.51 -11.90
N SER A 83 -4.94 -2.74 -12.04
CA SER A 83 -4.67 -3.60 -10.89
C SER A 83 -3.47 -3.09 -10.11
N SER A 84 -3.35 -3.47 -8.83
CA SER A 84 -2.18 -3.16 -8.02
C SER A 84 -0.87 -3.58 -8.71
N LEU A 85 -0.82 -4.78 -9.27
CA LEU A 85 0.35 -5.29 -9.99
C LEU A 85 0.67 -4.43 -11.24
N PHE A 86 -0.34 -4.08 -12.04
CA PHE A 86 -0.15 -3.21 -13.20
C PHE A 86 0.42 -1.85 -12.82
N LEU A 87 -0.14 -1.21 -11.77
CA LEU A 87 0.32 0.09 -11.31
C LEU A 87 1.75 0.03 -10.76
N LYS A 88 2.07 -1.01 -9.97
CA LYS A 88 3.42 -1.24 -9.45
C LYS A 88 4.44 -1.51 -10.57
N ASN A 89 4.04 -2.23 -11.62
CA ASN A 89 4.93 -2.49 -12.76
C ASN A 89 5.14 -1.25 -13.63
N ARG A 90 4.12 -0.43 -13.80
CA ARG A 90 4.16 0.74 -14.70
C ARG A 90 4.76 1.99 -14.03
N PHE A 91 4.54 2.17 -12.73
CA PHE A 91 4.85 3.41 -12.01
C PHE A 91 5.69 3.18 -10.74
N GLY A 92 5.97 1.92 -10.40
CA GLY A 92 6.78 1.59 -9.22
C GLY A 92 8.23 1.97 -9.41
N ALA A 93 8.84 2.51 -8.36
CA ALA A 93 10.24 2.94 -8.34
C ALA A 93 11.26 1.77 -8.33
N GLY A 94 10.81 0.51 -8.53
CA GLY A 94 11.68 -0.66 -8.41
C GLY A 94 11.63 -1.32 -7.03
N TYR A 95 12.63 -2.13 -6.73
CA TYR A 95 12.76 -2.81 -5.44
C TYR A 95 13.70 -2.04 -4.53
N LYS A 96 13.29 -1.83 -3.28
CA LYS A 96 14.17 -1.25 -2.27
C LYS A 96 14.92 -2.36 -1.55
N LEU A 97 16.25 -2.35 -1.65
CA LEU A 97 17.14 -3.22 -0.88
C LEU A 97 17.73 -2.41 0.28
N THR A 98 17.42 -2.79 1.50
CA THR A 98 17.99 -2.19 2.72
C THR A 98 18.97 -3.16 3.35
N MET A 99 20.19 -2.70 3.58
CA MET A 99 21.24 -3.47 4.22
C MET A 99 21.78 -2.74 5.43
N VAL A 100 22.12 -3.49 6.47
CA VAL A 100 22.80 -2.97 7.67
C VAL A 100 24.24 -3.45 7.64
N LYS A 101 25.17 -2.53 7.62
CA LYS A 101 26.62 -2.80 7.66
C LYS A 101 27.02 -3.26 9.07
N ARG A 102 27.99 -4.15 9.16
CA ARG A 102 28.69 -4.37 10.43
C ARG A 102 29.65 -3.22 10.70
N GLU A 103 29.90 -2.94 11.98
CA GLU A 103 30.86 -1.91 12.39
C GLU A 103 32.18 -2.06 11.61
N ASN A 104 32.64 -0.94 11.01
CA ASN A 104 33.89 -0.81 10.24
C ASN A 104 33.94 -1.41 8.82
N GLU A 105 32.83 -1.85 8.22
CA GLU A 105 32.84 -2.22 6.80
C GLU A 105 32.59 -1.00 5.89
N LEU A 106 33.49 -0.82 4.91
CA LEU A 106 33.37 0.23 3.90
C LEU A 106 32.30 -0.13 2.87
N ALA A 107 31.35 0.78 2.60
CA ALA A 107 30.29 0.59 1.60
C ALA A 107 30.81 0.27 0.19
N LYS A 108 32.05 0.66 -0.14
CA LYS A 108 32.65 0.46 -1.49
C LYS A 108 32.70 -0.99 -1.96
N GLY A 109 32.86 -1.95 -1.05
CA GLY A 109 32.84 -3.37 -1.41
C GLY A 109 31.43 -3.88 -1.76
N ILE A 110 30.42 -3.30 -1.12
CA ILE A 110 29.02 -3.66 -1.33
C ILE A 110 28.54 -3.11 -2.68
N ASP A 111 28.87 -1.86 -3.00
CA ASP A 111 28.52 -1.23 -4.28
C ASP A 111 29.05 -2.07 -5.46
N ALA A 112 30.34 -2.40 -5.45
CA ALA A 112 30.98 -3.22 -6.49
C ALA A 112 30.37 -4.63 -6.60
N PHE A 113 30.00 -5.24 -5.48
CA PHE A 113 29.34 -6.54 -5.46
C PHE A 113 27.95 -6.46 -6.09
N LEU A 114 27.16 -5.47 -5.73
CA LEU A 114 25.78 -5.33 -6.23
C LEU A 114 25.73 -5.00 -7.71
N ASP A 115 26.66 -4.19 -8.22
CA ASP A 115 26.76 -3.81 -9.64
C ASP A 115 26.98 -5.03 -10.55
N VAL A 116 27.61 -6.11 -10.02
CA VAL A 116 27.80 -7.37 -10.77
C VAL A 116 26.50 -8.14 -10.97
N TYR A 117 25.58 -8.07 -10.00
CA TYR A 117 24.36 -8.89 -9.99
C TYR A 117 23.09 -8.12 -10.40
N PHE A 118 23.09 -6.80 -10.28
CA PHE A 118 21.92 -5.96 -10.55
C PHE A 118 22.26 -4.82 -11.49
N THR A 119 21.79 -4.93 -12.73
CA THR A 119 21.98 -3.88 -13.73
C THR A 119 21.18 -2.63 -13.32
N GLY A 120 21.84 -1.47 -13.27
CA GLY A 120 21.20 -0.18 -13.02
C GLY A 120 20.76 0.01 -11.55
N ILE A 121 21.37 -0.69 -10.60
CA ILE A 121 21.13 -0.45 -9.18
C ILE A 121 21.64 0.95 -8.80
N GLU A 122 20.84 1.67 -8.05
CA GLU A 122 21.17 3.02 -7.59
C GLU A 122 21.20 3.08 -6.06
N LYS A 123 22.26 3.65 -5.50
CA LYS A 123 22.33 3.92 -4.07
C LYS A 123 21.43 5.11 -3.75
N HIS A 124 20.38 4.87 -2.98
CA HIS A 124 19.38 5.89 -2.65
C HIS A 124 19.75 6.70 -1.40
N SER A 125 20.23 6.04 -0.36
CA SER A 125 20.64 6.70 0.88
C SER A 125 21.60 5.83 1.70
N GLU A 126 22.43 6.48 2.51
CA GLU A 126 23.29 5.86 3.51
C GLU A 126 23.19 6.67 4.79
N ILE A 127 22.72 6.05 5.87
CA ILE A 127 22.54 6.67 7.18
C ILE A 127 23.17 5.75 8.22
N ARG A 128 24.30 6.18 8.78
CA ARG A 128 25.10 5.38 9.73
C ARG A 128 25.45 4.01 9.12
N ASP A 129 24.88 2.94 9.69
CA ASP A 129 25.14 1.58 9.28
C ASP A 129 24.12 1.05 8.26
N GLU A 130 23.06 1.81 7.99
CA GLU A 130 22.02 1.44 7.02
C GLU A 130 22.31 2.03 5.64
N VAL A 131 22.34 1.17 4.62
CA VAL A 131 22.46 1.55 3.21
C VAL A 131 21.23 1.08 2.46
N ASN A 132 20.61 1.97 1.70
CA ASN A 132 19.44 1.70 0.90
C ASN A 132 19.76 1.83 -0.58
N TYR A 133 19.42 0.81 -1.36
CA TYR A 133 19.53 0.79 -2.81
C TYR A 133 18.15 0.65 -3.45
N VAL A 134 18.03 1.15 -4.66
CA VAL A 134 16.89 0.92 -5.54
C VAL A 134 17.35 0.09 -6.73
N ILE A 135 16.72 -1.06 -6.91
CA ILE A 135 16.93 -1.94 -8.05
C ILE A 135 15.79 -1.64 -9.04
N PRO A 136 16.08 -1.13 -10.25
CA PRO A 136 15.05 -0.87 -11.24
C PRO A 136 14.31 -2.16 -11.60
N ARG A 137 13.11 -2.05 -12.10
CA ARG A 137 12.41 -3.15 -12.76
C ARG A 137 12.73 -3.10 -14.25
N ASP A 138 13.13 -4.22 -14.77
CA ASP A 138 13.27 -4.44 -16.22
C ASP A 138 11.92 -4.34 -16.93
#